data_c8b6b6d78f42fcadf2810063f0598fb6
#
_entry.id   c8b6b6d78f42fcadf2810063f0598fb6
#
_cell.length_a   1.000
_cell.length_b   1.000
_cell.length_c   1.000
_cell.angle_alpha   90.00
_cell.angle_beta   90.00
_cell.angle_gamma   90.00
#
_symmetry.space_group_name_H-M   'P 1'
#
loop_
_entity.id
_entity.type
_entity.pdbx_description
1 polymer ?
#
loop_
_entity_poly.entity_id
_entity_poly.type
_entity_poly.pdbx_seq_one_letter_code
_entity_poly.pdbx_strand_id
1 'polypeptide(L)'
;MNNSLWSDALYRLSRNRAAMFGGFILILLIICAALAPWIAPYSYSYQNLSLGASPPSADYLLGTDVLGRDLLSRILYGARISLLVGFVATGVALIIGVSWGIIAGYIGGRVDSIMMRIVDILYGLPFIIFIILLMVIFGRNLWLLFGAIGAVEWLTMARIVRGQVIGLKNQEFVMAAKAMGVSNISMFRRHLLPNILGPIAVYATLTIPQVMLLEGFLSFLGLGIQPPMSSWGTLIKDGVESMEEFSWLLIYPGITFTITLFALNFFGDGLRDALDPKT
;
A
#
# COMPACT_ATOMS: atom_id res chain seq x y z
N MET A 1 4.85 -36.37 -3.68
CA MET A 1 3.73 -35.44 -3.91
C MET A 1 4.37 -34.10 -4.25
N ASN A 2 4.19 -33.62 -5.48
CA ASN A 2 4.73 -32.30 -5.88
C ASN A 2 3.87 -31.22 -5.24
N ASN A 3 4.22 -30.85 -4.00
CA ASN A 3 3.61 -29.68 -3.40
C ASN A 3 4.09 -28.46 -4.19
N SER A 4 3.19 -27.66 -4.72
CA SER A 4 3.56 -26.41 -5.39
C SER A 4 4.18 -25.46 -4.34
N LEU A 5 5.15 -24.64 -4.74
CA LEU A 5 5.77 -23.62 -3.87
C LEU A 5 4.73 -22.81 -3.09
N TRP A 6 3.58 -22.57 -3.71
CA TRP A 6 2.46 -21.84 -3.09
C TRP A 6 1.72 -22.64 -2.01
N SER A 7 1.58 -23.98 -2.16
CA SER A 7 0.94 -24.79 -1.13
C SER A 7 1.80 -24.88 0.14
N ASP A 8 3.11 -24.98 -0.02
CA ASP A 8 4.04 -24.99 1.09
C ASP A 8 4.11 -23.60 1.77
N ALA A 9 4.11 -22.53 0.99
CA ALA A 9 4.04 -21.17 1.52
C ALA A 9 2.74 -20.93 2.32
N LEU A 10 1.58 -21.34 1.80
CA LEU A 10 0.30 -21.24 2.52
C LEU A 10 0.30 -22.05 3.82
N TYR A 11 0.88 -23.25 3.80
CA TYR A 11 1.00 -24.07 4.99
C TYR A 11 1.90 -23.41 6.06
N ARG A 12 3.05 -22.86 5.67
CA ARG A 12 3.94 -22.13 6.59
C ARG A 12 3.28 -20.87 7.12
N LEU A 13 2.63 -20.08 6.25
CA LEU A 13 1.88 -18.87 6.62
C LEU A 13 0.79 -19.18 7.66
N SER A 14 0.03 -20.26 7.46
CA SER A 14 -1.03 -20.66 8.40
C SER A 14 -0.51 -21.05 9.78
N ARG A 15 0.77 -21.38 9.93
CA ARG A 15 1.42 -21.67 11.21
C ARG A 15 2.00 -20.44 11.90
N ASN A 16 2.18 -19.34 11.19
CA ASN A 16 2.64 -18.08 11.76
C ASN A 16 1.45 -17.35 12.42
N ARG A 17 1.38 -17.41 13.76
CA ARG A 17 0.27 -16.84 14.53
C ARG A 17 0.12 -15.33 14.34
N ALA A 18 1.24 -14.59 14.26
CA ALA A 18 1.22 -13.15 14.07
C ALA A 18 0.67 -12.78 12.68
N ALA A 19 1.10 -13.49 11.64
CA ALA A 19 0.60 -13.30 10.28
C ALA A 19 -0.89 -13.65 10.16
N MET A 20 -1.34 -14.73 10.78
CA MET A 20 -2.76 -15.12 10.79
C MET A 20 -3.63 -14.10 11.52
N PHE A 21 -3.16 -13.58 12.66
CA PHE A 21 -3.84 -12.52 13.40
C PHE A 21 -3.89 -11.22 12.59
N GLY A 22 -2.77 -10.81 12.01
CA GLY A 22 -2.72 -9.65 11.11
C GLY A 22 -3.65 -9.82 9.91
N GLY A 23 -3.62 -10.99 9.26
CA GLY A 23 -4.51 -11.32 8.13
C GLY A 23 -5.99 -11.28 8.52
N PHE A 24 -6.35 -11.78 9.69
CA PHE A 24 -7.72 -11.72 10.22
C PHE A 24 -8.18 -10.26 10.40
N ILE A 25 -7.35 -9.42 11.05
CA ILE A 25 -7.66 -7.99 11.22
C ILE A 25 -7.82 -7.30 9.86
N LEU A 26 -6.93 -7.57 8.89
CA LEU A 26 -7.02 -6.99 7.56
C LEU A 26 -8.29 -7.39 6.83
N ILE A 27 -8.67 -8.65 6.87
CA ILE A 27 -9.92 -9.13 6.28
C ILE A 27 -11.12 -8.43 6.93
N LEU A 28 -11.13 -8.32 8.25
CA LEU A 28 -12.19 -7.62 8.99
C LEU A 28 -12.27 -6.14 8.56
N LEU A 29 -11.14 -5.44 8.49
CA LEU A 29 -11.09 -4.03 8.06
C LEU A 29 -11.54 -3.84 6.61
N ILE A 30 -11.14 -4.74 5.70
CA ILE A 30 -11.56 -4.73 4.30
C ILE A 30 -13.08 -4.95 4.20
N ILE A 31 -13.62 -5.90 4.97
CA ILE A 31 -15.07 -6.16 5.03
C ILE A 31 -15.80 -4.94 5.58
N CYS A 32 -15.35 -4.36 6.69
CA CYS A 32 -15.93 -3.14 7.25
C CYS A 32 -15.88 -1.97 6.27
N ALA A 33 -14.76 -1.79 5.57
CA ALA A 33 -14.61 -0.77 4.53
C ALA A 33 -15.57 -1.00 3.36
N ALA A 34 -15.68 -2.23 2.88
CA ALA A 34 -16.59 -2.59 1.78
C ALA A 34 -18.07 -2.38 2.18
N LEU A 35 -18.43 -2.79 3.38
CA LEU A 35 -19.78 -2.69 3.92
C LEU A 35 -20.10 -1.31 4.51
N ALA A 36 -19.16 -0.36 4.55
CA ALA A 36 -19.36 0.97 5.13
C ALA A 36 -20.69 1.65 4.71
N PRO A 37 -21.15 1.58 3.44
CA PRO A 37 -22.43 2.18 3.06
C PRO A 37 -23.67 1.58 3.74
N TRP A 38 -23.56 0.36 4.27
CA TRP A 38 -24.66 -0.36 4.91
C TRP A 38 -24.56 -0.41 6.44
N ILE A 39 -23.33 -0.35 6.98
CA ILE A 39 -23.09 -0.47 8.42
C ILE A 39 -22.83 0.88 9.12
N ALA A 40 -22.51 1.94 8.35
CA ALA A 40 -22.32 3.27 8.91
C ALA A 40 -23.65 3.81 9.45
N PRO A 41 -23.71 4.26 10.72
CA PRO A 41 -24.96 4.76 11.31
C PRO A 41 -25.50 5.99 10.59
N TYR A 42 -24.60 6.83 10.08
CA TYR A 42 -24.92 8.09 9.41
C TYR A 42 -24.20 8.22 8.08
N SER A 43 -24.65 9.13 7.21
CA SER A 43 -23.85 9.55 6.06
C SER A 43 -22.58 10.25 6.52
N TYR A 44 -21.43 9.88 5.97
CA TYR A 44 -20.13 10.51 6.28
C TYR A 44 -20.09 12.01 6.00
N SER A 45 -20.99 12.53 5.16
CA SER A 45 -21.11 13.94 4.79
C SER A 45 -22.20 14.70 5.55
N TYR A 46 -23.05 13.98 6.29
CA TYR A 46 -24.12 14.62 7.09
C TYR A 46 -23.50 15.48 8.20
N GLN A 47 -23.92 16.73 8.28
CA GLN A 47 -23.45 17.71 9.26
C GLN A 47 -24.58 18.15 10.18
N ASN A 48 -24.28 18.28 11.46
CA ASN A 48 -25.16 18.86 12.46
C ASN A 48 -24.41 19.97 13.23
N LEU A 49 -24.41 21.17 12.64
CA LEU A 49 -23.66 22.30 13.19
C LEU A 49 -24.17 22.75 14.56
N SER A 50 -25.44 22.49 14.88
CA SER A 50 -25.99 22.80 16.21
C SER A 50 -25.46 21.88 17.30
N LEU A 51 -25.07 20.66 16.95
CA LEU A 51 -24.47 19.70 17.87
C LEU A 51 -22.97 19.97 18.07
N GLY A 52 -22.25 20.31 16.99
CA GLY A 52 -20.81 20.50 17.02
C GLY A 52 -20.04 19.23 17.43
N ALA A 53 -18.85 19.40 17.99
CA ALA A 53 -18.07 18.29 18.54
C ALA A 53 -18.65 17.83 19.88
N SER A 54 -19.07 16.56 19.90
CA SER A 54 -19.65 15.92 21.09
C SER A 54 -18.96 14.62 21.41
N PRO A 55 -18.73 14.28 22.69
CA PRO A 55 -18.07 13.06 23.10
C PRO A 55 -18.90 11.82 22.73
N PRO A 56 -18.28 10.62 22.80
CA PRO A 56 -19.00 9.35 22.58
C PRO A 56 -20.29 9.24 23.40
N SER A 57 -21.37 8.81 22.73
CA SER A 57 -22.72 8.65 23.30
C SER A 57 -23.44 7.47 22.66
N ALA A 58 -24.66 7.17 23.13
CA ALA A 58 -25.48 6.11 22.55
C ALA A 58 -25.86 6.40 21.07
N ASP A 59 -26.08 7.68 20.71
CA ASP A 59 -26.42 8.09 19.36
C ASP A 59 -25.17 8.20 18.46
N TYR A 60 -24.02 8.56 19.03
CA TYR A 60 -22.75 8.74 18.35
C TYR A 60 -21.65 7.94 19.05
N LEU A 61 -21.48 6.68 18.67
CA LEU A 61 -20.64 5.70 19.37
C LEU A 61 -19.18 6.15 19.58
N LEU A 62 -18.59 6.87 18.64
CA LEU A 62 -17.24 7.44 18.75
C LEU A 62 -17.24 8.97 18.87
N GLY A 63 -18.42 9.55 19.11
CA GLY A 63 -18.60 11.00 19.14
C GLY A 63 -18.72 11.64 17.75
N THR A 64 -18.75 12.97 17.74
CA THR A 64 -18.85 13.78 16.52
C THR A 64 -17.65 14.72 16.38
N ASP A 65 -17.39 15.17 15.16
CA ASP A 65 -16.37 16.18 14.88
C ASP A 65 -16.90 17.62 15.04
N VAL A 66 -16.07 18.61 14.78
CA VAL A 66 -16.40 20.04 14.93
C VAL A 66 -17.57 20.50 14.05
N LEU A 67 -17.90 19.76 12.99
CA LEU A 67 -19.06 20.00 12.12
C LEU A 67 -20.26 19.14 12.51
N GLY A 68 -20.20 18.41 13.64
CA GLY A 68 -21.26 17.51 14.08
C GLY A 68 -21.40 16.26 13.23
N ARG A 69 -20.37 15.84 12.50
CA ARG A 69 -20.38 14.61 11.69
C ARG A 69 -20.01 13.41 12.54
N ASP A 70 -20.68 12.27 12.34
CA ASP A 70 -20.41 11.04 13.08
C ASP A 70 -19.02 10.49 12.77
N LEU A 71 -18.18 10.35 13.81
CA LEU A 71 -16.80 9.92 13.68
C LEU A 71 -16.67 8.46 13.27
N LEU A 72 -17.55 7.58 13.75
CA LEU A 72 -17.56 6.15 13.36
C LEU A 72 -17.80 5.99 11.86
N SER A 73 -18.84 6.66 11.34
CA SER A 73 -19.13 6.65 9.91
C SER A 73 -17.95 7.17 9.09
N ARG A 74 -17.32 8.27 9.54
CA ARG A 74 -16.14 8.83 8.88
C ARG A 74 -14.93 7.89 8.90
N ILE A 75 -14.71 7.15 9.98
CA ILE A 75 -13.64 6.13 10.09
C ILE A 75 -13.91 4.97 9.13
N LEU A 76 -15.15 4.48 9.04
CA LEU A 76 -15.54 3.40 8.13
C LEU A 76 -15.38 3.80 6.66
N TYR A 77 -15.82 4.98 6.28
CA TYR A 77 -15.63 5.50 4.93
C TYR A 77 -14.17 5.87 4.65
N GLY A 78 -13.47 6.38 5.66
CA GLY A 78 -12.04 6.66 5.59
C GLY A 78 -11.21 5.41 5.34
N ALA A 79 -11.62 4.26 5.92
CA ALA A 79 -11.02 2.95 5.65
C ALA A 79 -11.01 2.62 4.16
N ARG A 80 -12.14 2.85 3.46
CA ARG A 80 -12.25 2.59 2.01
C ARG A 80 -11.18 3.36 1.24
N ILE A 81 -11.03 4.65 1.56
CA ILE A 81 -10.08 5.52 0.86
C ILE A 81 -8.64 5.15 1.20
N SER A 82 -8.30 5.02 2.49
CA SER A 82 -6.92 4.71 2.91
C SER A 82 -6.44 3.34 2.39
N LEU A 83 -7.30 2.31 2.43
CA LEU A 83 -6.98 1.01 1.85
C LEU A 83 -6.89 1.08 0.32
N LEU A 84 -7.80 1.80 -0.34
CA LEU A 84 -7.76 1.98 -1.79
C LEU A 84 -6.45 2.66 -2.23
N VAL A 85 -6.01 3.73 -1.53
CA VAL A 85 -4.70 4.37 -1.78
C VAL A 85 -3.58 3.36 -1.67
N GLY A 86 -3.54 2.61 -0.55
CA GLY A 86 -2.53 1.59 -0.31
C GLY A 86 -2.42 0.57 -1.44
N PHE A 87 -3.55 -0.01 -1.84
CA PHE A 87 -3.58 -1.04 -2.88
C PHE A 87 -3.35 -0.50 -4.29
N VAL A 88 -3.99 0.62 -4.66
CA VAL A 88 -3.90 1.16 -6.03
C VAL A 88 -2.52 1.73 -6.31
N ALA A 89 -1.97 2.54 -5.39
CA ALA A 89 -0.63 3.09 -5.60
C ALA A 89 0.46 2.00 -5.60
N THR A 90 0.33 0.98 -4.73
CA THR A 90 1.20 -0.20 -4.78
C THR A 90 1.03 -0.96 -6.11
N GLY A 91 -0.20 -1.11 -6.61
CA GLY A 91 -0.47 -1.71 -7.91
C GLY A 91 0.22 -0.97 -9.06
N VAL A 92 0.16 0.36 -9.07
CA VAL A 92 0.87 1.19 -10.04
C VAL A 92 2.39 0.99 -9.93
N ALA A 93 2.92 1.02 -8.71
CA ALA A 93 4.35 0.79 -8.46
C ALA A 93 4.80 -0.61 -8.93
N LEU A 94 3.97 -1.62 -8.72
CA LEU A 94 4.22 -2.99 -9.20
C LEU A 94 4.27 -3.05 -10.73
N ILE A 95 3.26 -2.53 -11.41
CA ILE A 95 3.17 -2.61 -12.89
C ILE A 95 4.40 -1.94 -13.52
N ILE A 96 4.74 -0.74 -13.08
CA ILE A 96 5.88 0.01 -13.63
C ILE A 96 7.20 -0.62 -13.18
N GLY A 97 7.39 -0.84 -11.87
CA GLY A 97 8.65 -1.29 -11.30
C GLY A 97 9.03 -2.71 -11.73
N VAL A 98 8.07 -3.63 -11.75
CA VAL A 98 8.30 -5.00 -12.23
C VAL A 98 8.69 -5.00 -13.70
N SER A 99 7.94 -4.28 -14.55
CA SER A 99 8.25 -4.19 -15.98
C SER A 99 9.64 -3.58 -16.22
N TRP A 100 9.95 -2.48 -15.54
CA TRP A 100 11.24 -1.81 -15.64
C TRP A 100 12.39 -2.69 -15.16
N GLY A 101 12.26 -3.28 -13.98
CA GLY A 101 13.28 -4.15 -13.39
C GLY A 101 13.57 -5.39 -14.21
N ILE A 102 12.53 -6.01 -14.80
CA ILE A 102 12.69 -7.16 -15.68
C ILE A 102 13.45 -6.77 -16.95
N ILE A 103 13.03 -5.71 -17.63
CA ILE A 103 13.67 -5.26 -18.87
C ILE A 103 15.15 -4.95 -18.61
N ALA A 104 15.44 -4.15 -17.57
CA ALA A 104 16.81 -3.80 -17.19
C ALA A 104 17.66 -5.04 -16.86
N GLY A 105 17.18 -5.91 -15.95
CA GLY A 105 17.92 -7.09 -15.50
C GLY A 105 18.11 -8.15 -16.57
N TYR A 106 17.10 -8.37 -17.43
CA TYR A 106 17.16 -9.41 -18.46
C TYR A 106 18.05 -9.00 -19.63
N ILE A 107 17.87 -7.81 -20.20
CA ILE A 107 18.68 -7.33 -21.32
C ILE A 107 20.10 -7.06 -20.87
N GLY A 108 20.28 -6.34 -19.76
CA GLY A 108 21.60 -6.03 -19.21
C GLY A 108 22.38 -4.99 -20.03
N GLY A 109 23.69 -4.89 -19.79
CA GLY A 109 24.59 -4.04 -20.56
C GLY A 109 24.21 -2.56 -20.57
N ARG A 110 24.23 -1.92 -21.74
CA ARG A 110 23.92 -0.49 -21.89
C ARG A 110 22.46 -0.16 -21.56
N VAL A 111 21.52 -1.07 -21.86
CA VAL A 111 20.09 -0.87 -21.57
C VAL A 111 19.87 -0.79 -20.06
N ASP A 112 20.42 -1.75 -19.32
CA ASP A 112 20.40 -1.75 -17.87
C ASP A 112 21.02 -0.47 -17.30
N SER A 113 22.19 -0.09 -17.76
CA SER A 113 22.89 1.11 -17.29
C SER A 113 22.08 2.39 -17.51
N ILE A 114 21.44 2.55 -18.68
CA ILE A 114 20.61 3.72 -18.99
C ILE A 114 19.35 3.71 -18.12
N MET A 115 18.64 2.58 -18.08
CA MET A 115 17.39 2.45 -17.31
C MET A 115 17.62 2.70 -15.81
N MET A 116 18.70 2.16 -15.25
CA MET A 116 19.02 2.38 -13.83
C MET A 116 19.55 3.79 -13.56
N ARG A 117 20.22 4.43 -14.53
CA ARG A 117 20.59 5.84 -14.40
C ARG A 117 19.38 6.74 -14.29
N ILE A 118 18.30 6.46 -15.05
CA ILE A 118 17.01 7.18 -14.91
C ILE A 118 16.45 6.98 -13.50
N VAL A 119 16.43 5.73 -12.99
CA VAL A 119 15.98 5.43 -11.63
C VAL A 119 16.83 6.20 -10.60
N ASP A 120 18.16 6.24 -10.76
CA ASP A 120 19.07 6.92 -9.84
C ASP A 120 18.87 8.44 -9.84
N ILE A 121 18.66 9.05 -11.01
CA ILE A 121 18.37 10.49 -11.14
C ILE A 121 17.04 10.81 -10.44
N LEU A 122 16.00 10.04 -10.71
CA LEU A 122 14.70 10.22 -10.06
C LEU A 122 14.80 10.02 -8.56
N TYR A 123 15.54 9.02 -8.09
CA TYR A 123 15.74 8.75 -6.66
C TYR A 123 16.49 9.87 -5.93
N GLY A 124 17.26 10.66 -6.65
CA GLY A 124 17.94 11.85 -6.11
C GLY A 124 17.03 13.06 -5.90
N LEU A 125 15.80 13.03 -6.43
CA LEU A 125 14.83 14.11 -6.23
C LEU A 125 14.16 13.99 -4.86
N PRO A 126 13.90 15.11 -4.18
CA PRO A 126 13.10 15.11 -2.94
C PRO A 126 11.64 14.79 -3.29
N PHE A 127 11.25 13.52 -3.20
CA PHE A 127 9.93 13.03 -3.65
C PHE A 127 8.75 13.77 -3.09
N ILE A 128 8.79 14.12 -1.80
CA ILE A 128 7.72 14.87 -1.16
C ILE A 128 7.51 16.20 -1.87
N ILE A 129 8.61 16.91 -2.20
CA ILE A 129 8.55 18.18 -2.95
C ILE A 129 7.96 17.95 -4.33
N PHE A 130 8.36 16.86 -5.02
CA PHE A 130 7.82 16.52 -6.33
C PHE A 130 6.32 16.26 -6.29
N ILE A 131 5.83 15.47 -5.32
CA ILE A 131 4.40 15.23 -5.13
C ILE A 131 3.65 16.53 -4.82
N ILE A 132 4.21 17.37 -3.94
CA ILE A 132 3.64 18.70 -3.61
C ILE A 132 3.48 19.53 -4.89
N LEU A 133 4.52 19.62 -5.70
CA LEU A 133 4.47 20.39 -6.96
C LEU A 133 3.42 19.84 -7.92
N LEU A 134 3.34 18.52 -8.08
CA LEU A 134 2.30 17.90 -8.90
C LEU A 134 0.89 18.25 -8.40
N MET A 135 0.65 18.15 -7.10
CA MET A 135 -0.66 18.46 -6.52
C MET A 135 -1.01 19.95 -6.60
N VAL A 136 -0.02 20.85 -6.55
CA VAL A 136 -0.21 22.28 -6.71
C VAL A 136 -0.51 22.65 -8.15
N ILE A 137 0.20 22.05 -9.13
CA ILE A 137 0.07 22.40 -10.55
C ILE A 137 -1.20 21.78 -11.15
N PHE A 138 -1.46 20.51 -10.89
CA PHE A 138 -2.55 19.75 -11.52
C PHE A 138 -3.82 19.66 -10.67
N GLY A 139 -3.81 20.29 -9.49
CA GLY A 139 -4.93 20.27 -8.56
C GLY A 139 -4.92 19.04 -7.64
N ARG A 140 -5.75 19.12 -6.58
CA ARG A 140 -5.83 18.09 -5.52
C ARG A 140 -6.96 17.13 -5.86
N ASN A 141 -6.63 16.01 -6.48
CA ASN A 141 -7.61 14.94 -6.74
C ASN A 141 -7.05 13.56 -6.38
N LEU A 142 -7.95 12.64 -6.12
CA LEU A 142 -7.66 11.28 -5.65
C LEU A 142 -6.78 10.50 -6.65
N TRP A 143 -7.07 10.60 -7.94
CA TRP A 143 -6.36 9.85 -8.98
C TRP A 143 -4.92 10.35 -9.17
N LEU A 144 -4.75 11.66 -9.08
CA LEU A 144 -3.43 12.27 -9.12
C LEU A 144 -2.60 11.84 -7.90
N LEU A 145 -3.21 11.79 -6.71
CA LEU A 145 -2.56 11.32 -5.49
C LEU A 145 -2.08 9.87 -5.65
N PHE A 146 -2.92 8.97 -6.17
CA PHE A 146 -2.54 7.57 -6.42
C PHE A 146 -1.38 7.46 -7.42
N GLY A 147 -1.49 8.20 -8.53
CA GLY A 147 -0.46 8.24 -9.54
C GLY A 147 0.86 8.80 -9.02
N ALA A 148 0.81 9.90 -8.25
CA ALA A 148 1.99 10.55 -7.70
C ALA A 148 2.72 9.67 -6.68
N ILE A 149 2.00 9.01 -5.77
CA ILE A 149 2.58 8.06 -4.80
C ILE A 149 3.14 6.83 -5.55
N GLY A 150 2.37 6.26 -6.48
CA GLY A 150 2.82 5.12 -7.26
C GLY A 150 4.05 5.44 -8.13
N ALA A 151 4.13 6.68 -8.64
CA ALA A 151 5.28 7.19 -9.41
C ALA A 151 6.57 7.35 -8.58
N VAL A 152 6.49 7.20 -7.28
CA VAL A 152 7.66 7.20 -6.37
C VAL A 152 8.06 5.77 -6.03
N GLU A 153 7.09 4.96 -5.61
CA GLU A 153 7.34 3.61 -5.07
C GLU A 153 7.85 2.62 -6.12
N TRP A 154 7.57 2.83 -7.42
CA TRP A 154 8.05 1.95 -8.48
C TRP A 154 9.57 1.88 -8.61
N LEU A 155 10.29 2.93 -8.19
CA LEU A 155 11.75 2.99 -8.29
C LEU A 155 12.42 1.93 -7.43
N THR A 156 11.96 1.76 -6.19
CA THR A 156 12.42 0.71 -5.28
C THR A 156 12.09 -0.67 -5.83
N MET A 157 10.85 -0.85 -6.31
CA MET A 157 10.42 -2.11 -6.91
C MET A 157 11.27 -2.48 -8.14
N ALA A 158 11.59 -1.51 -9.00
CA ALA A 158 12.44 -1.74 -10.17
C ALA A 158 13.84 -2.27 -9.80
N ARG A 159 14.46 -1.69 -8.76
CA ARG A 159 15.77 -2.14 -8.27
C ARG A 159 15.73 -3.57 -7.73
N ILE A 160 14.71 -3.89 -6.96
CA ILE A 160 14.52 -5.21 -6.36
C ILE A 160 14.33 -6.26 -7.44
N VAL A 161 13.37 -6.03 -8.34
CA VAL A 161 13.07 -6.97 -9.44
C VAL A 161 14.26 -7.14 -10.35
N ARG A 162 14.97 -6.06 -10.69
CA ARG A 162 16.23 -6.15 -11.44
C ARG A 162 17.25 -7.07 -10.76
N GLY A 163 17.45 -6.90 -9.45
CA GLY A 163 18.37 -7.76 -8.69
C GLY A 163 17.98 -9.23 -8.75
N GLN A 164 16.70 -9.54 -8.58
CA GLN A 164 16.17 -10.90 -8.69
C GLN A 164 16.38 -11.49 -10.10
N VAL A 165 16.10 -10.71 -11.14
CA VAL A 165 16.26 -11.16 -12.53
C VAL A 165 17.72 -11.42 -12.87
N ILE A 166 18.66 -10.58 -12.42
CA ILE A 166 20.10 -10.78 -12.61
C ILE A 166 20.55 -12.08 -11.90
N GLY A 167 20.09 -12.31 -10.67
CA GLY A 167 20.38 -13.55 -9.94
C GLY A 167 19.88 -14.79 -10.66
N LEU A 168 18.62 -14.76 -11.11
CA LEU A 168 18.00 -15.89 -11.83
C LEU A 168 18.62 -16.13 -13.20
N LYS A 169 19.01 -15.10 -13.93
CA LYS A 169 19.60 -15.20 -15.27
C LYS A 169 20.88 -16.06 -15.28
N ASN A 170 21.58 -16.12 -14.15
CA ASN A 170 22.82 -16.86 -13.98
C ASN A 170 22.61 -18.28 -13.42
N GLN A 171 21.37 -18.71 -13.21
CA GLN A 171 21.04 -20.06 -12.74
C GLN A 171 21.14 -21.07 -13.89
N GLU A 172 21.56 -22.30 -13.55
CA GLU A 172 21.80 -23.38 -14.53
C GLU A 172 20.58 -23.68 -15.39
N PHE A 173 19.37 -23.71 -14.80
CA PHE A 173 18.15 -24.01 -15.54
C PHE A 173 17.80 -22.92 -16.58
N VAL A 174 18.15 -21.64 -16.30
CA VAL A 174 17.97 -20.54 -17.24
C VAL A 174 18.98 -20.62 -18.37
N MET A 175 20.24 -20.94 -18.04
CA MET A 175 21.30 -21.15 -19.04
C MET A 175 20.99 -22.34 -19.94
N ALA A 176 20.53 -23.45 -19.38
CA ALA A 176 20.11 -24.62 -20.16
C ALA A 176 18.94 -24.30 -21.09
N ALA A 177 17.90 -23.63 -20.61
CA ALA A 177 16.77 -23.22 -21.43
C ALA A 177 17.18 -22.30 -22.59
N LYS A 178 18.14 -21.38 -22.33
CA LYS A 178 18.72 -20.51 -23.36
C LYS A 178 19.50 -21.30 -24.41
N ALA A 179 20.31 -22.27 -23.97
CA ALA A 179 21.07 -23.17 -24.88
C ALA A 179 20.15 -24.03 -25.77
N MET A 180 18.96 -24.40 -25.26
CA MET A 180 17.92 -25.08 -26.03
C MET A 180 17.14 -24.18 -27.00
N GLY A 181 17.50 -22.88 -27.11
CA GLY A 181 16.87 -21.96 -28.04
C GLY A 181 15.48 -21.44 -27.60
N VAL A 182 15.17 -21.48 -26.30
CA VAL A 182 13.91 -20.93 -25.78
C VAL A 182 13.83 -19.43 -26.08
N SER A 183 12.74 -18.98 -26.69
CA SER A 183 12.54 -17.58 -27.03
C SER A 183 12.49 -16.68 -25.77
N ASN A 184 12.89 -15.41 -25.91
CA ASN A 184 12.92 -14.46 -24.80
C ASN A 184 11.55 -14.31 -24.09
N ILE A 185 10.45 -14.31 -24.82
CA ILE A 185 9.10 -14.24 -24.25
C ILE A 185 8.77 -15.50 -23.45
N SER A 186 9.12 -16.68 -23.96
CA SER A 186 8.93 -17.94 -23.26
C SER A 186 9.83 -18.04 -22.03
N MET A 187 11.08 -17.61 -22.16
CA MET A 187 12.03 -17.49 -21.03
C MET A 187 11.44 -16.64 -19.91
N PHE A 188 10.90 -15.48 -20.26
CA PHE A 188 10.28 -14.59 -19.31
C PHE A 188 9.06 -15.25 -18.63
N ARG A 189 8.09 -15.73 -19.42
CA ARG A 189 6.80 -16.21 -18.90
C ARG A 189 6.92 -17.51 -18.11
N ARG A 190 7.79 -18.44 -18.54
CA ARG A 190 7.89 -19.80 -17.98
C ARG A 190 9.00 -19.97 -16.95
N HIS A 191 10.06 -19.15 -17.03
CA HIS A 191 11.24 -19.36 -16.19
C HIS A 191 11.51 -18.18 -15.24
N LEU A 192 11.43 -16.92 -15.70
CA LEU A 192 11.74 -15.78 -14.84
C LEU A 192 10.56 -15.37 -13.97
N LEU A 193 9.43 -15.04 -14.59
CA LEU A 193 8.27 -14.50 -13.87
C LEU A 193 7.79 -15.39 -12.72
N PRO A 194 7.59 -16.71 -12.88
CA PRO A 194 7.14 -17.54 -11.77
C PRO A 194 8.10 -17.55 -10.57
N ASN A 195 9.41 -17.45 -10.84
CA ASN A 195 10.44 -17.47 -9.79
C ASN A 195 10.63 -16.13 -9.07
N ILE A 196 10.18 -15.01 -9.65
CA ILE A 196 10.23 -13.70 -9.00
C ILE A 196 8.90 -13.30 -8.35
N LEU A 197 7.81 -14.04 -8.57
CA LEU A 197 6.51 -13.75 -7.98
C LEU A 197 6.54 -13.76 -6.45
N GLY A 198 7.28 -14.67 -5.83
CA GLY A 198 7.46 -14.72 -4.38
C GLY A 198 8.04 -13.41 -3.83
N PRO A 199 9.26 -13.03 -4.22
CA PRO A 199 9.83 -11.74 -3.86
C PRO A 199 8.93 -10.53 -4.18
N ILE A 200 8.27 -10.50 -5.35
CA ILE A 200 7.34 -9.42 -5.72
C ILE A 200 6.18 -9.34 -4.72
N ALA A 201 5.55 -10.47 -4.39
CA ALA A 201 4.43 -10.51 -3.45
C ALA A 201 4.83 -10.00 -2.07
N VAL A 202 5.99 -10.40 -1.57
CA VAL A 202 6.55 -9.91 -0.30
C VAL A 202 6.71 -8.39 -0.32
N TYR A 203 7.39 -7.87 -1.34
CA TYR A 203 7.61 -6.43 -1.43
C TYR A 203 6.32 -5.65 -1.62
N ALA A 204 5.36 -6.18 -2.38
CA ALA A 204 4.05 -5.57 -2.53
C ALA A 204 3.34 -5.41 -1.17
N THR A 205 3.32 -6.46 -0.36
CA THR A 205 2.69 -6.40 0.97
C THR A 205 3.37 -5.41 1.92
N LEU A 206 4.70 -5.30 1.86
CA LEU A 206 5.46 -4.34 2.67
C LEU A 206 5.38 -2.89 2.14
N THR A 207 5.09 -2.70 0.86
CA THR A 207 4.92 -1.38 0.25
C THR A 207 3.58 -0.74 0.66
N ILE A 208 2.51 -1.53 0.83
CA ILE A 208 1.18 -1.00 1.19
C ILE A 208 1.21 -0.12 2.45
N PRO A 209 1.76 -0.56 3.61
CA PRO A 209 1.82 0.29 4.80
C PRO A 209 2.68 1.54 4.59
N GLN A 210 3.75 1.48 3.80
CA GLN A 210 4.59 2.64 3.48
C GLN A 210 3.80 3.67 2.66
N VAL A 211 3.05 3.23 1.65
CA VAL A 211 2.15 4.07 0.85
C VAL A 211 1.08 4.72 1.73
N MET A 212 0.49 3.97 2.65
CA MET A 212 -0.53 4.50 3.57
C MET A 212 0.06 5.55 4.52
N LEU A 213 1.28 5.35 5.02
CA LEU A 213 1.99 6.35 5.83
C LEU A 213 2.28 7.62 5.03
N LEU A 214 2.71 7.48 3.77
CA LEU A 214 2.97 8.61 2.89
C LEU A 214 1.68 9.38 2.58
N GLU A 215 0.56 8.69 2.31
CA GLU A 215 -0.76 9.32 2.16
C GLU A 215 -1.16 10.07 3.42
N GLY A 216 -1.01 9.44 4.59
CA GLY A 216 -1.31 10.06 5.87
C GLY A 216 -0.50 11.34 6.10
N PHE A 217 0.79 11.33 5.77
CA PHE A 217 1.67 12.49 5.84
C PHE A 217 1.25 13.60 4.86
N LEU A 218 0.94 13.26 3.61
CA LEU A 218 0.44 14.24 2.63
C LEU A 218 -0.92 14.83 3.04
N SER A 219 -1.78 14.01 3.63
CA SER A 219 -3.06 14.44 4.19
C SER A 219 -2.85 15.42 5.36
N PHE A 220 -1.88 15.14 6.23
CA PHE A 220 -1.50 16.05 7.32
C PHE A 220 -1.02 17.41 6.80
N LEU A 221 -0.29 17.43 5.69
CA LEU A 221 0.12 18.69 5.02
C LEU A 221 -1.04 19.38 4.26
N GLY A 222 -2.27 18.83 4.31
CA GLY A 222 -3.43 19.38 3.60
C GLY A 222 -3.46 19.06 2.10
N LEU A 223 -2.59 18.16 1.64
CA LEU A 223 -2.50 17.73 0.24
C LEU A 223 -3.22 16.39 -0.01
N GLY A 224 -3.82 15.81 1.02
CA GLY A 224 -4.57 14.57 0.94
C GLY A 224 -5.96 14.74 0.34
N ILE A 225 -6.84 13.83 0.75
CA ILE A 225 -8.24 13.77 0.30
C ILE A 225 -8.98 15.04 0.72
N GLN A 226 -9.75 15.60 -0.22
CA GLN A 226 -10.52 16.81 0.04
C GLN A 226 -11.95 16.49 0.50
N PRO A 227 -12.54 17.33 1.38
CA PRO A 227 -13.93 17.20 1.77
C PRO A 227 -14.90 17.12 0.56
N PRO A 228 -16.03 16.40 0.69
CA PRO A 228 -16.58 15.77 1.91
C PRO A 228 -15.95 14.42 2.25
N MET A 229 -15.17 13.80 1.36
CA MET A 229 -14.48 12.54 1.62
C MET A 229 -13.44 12.69 2.73
N SER A 230 -13.10 11.59 3.37
CA SER A 230 -12.02 11.52 4.36
C SER A 230 -11.19 10.26 4.16
N SER A 231 -9.92 10.32 4.53
CA SER A 231 -9.05 9.18 4.78
C SER A 231 -8.71 9.15 6.27
N TRP A 232 -8.10 8.09 6.76
CA TRP A 232 -7.60 8.10 8.13
C TRP A 232 -6.55 9.19 8.35
N GLY A 233 -5.72 9.49 7.33
CA GLY A 233 -4.75 10.60 7.40
C GLY A 233 -5.42 11.96 7.60
N THR A 234 -6.50 12.25 6.86
CA THR A 234 -7.25 13.50 7.06
C THR A 234 -7.96 13.56 8.40
N LEU A 235 -8.51 12.42 8.89
CA LEU A 235 -9.13 12.36 10.21
C LEU A 235 -8.11 12.58 11.33
N ILE A 236 -6.92 12.02 11.20
CA ILE A 236 -5.82 12.25 12.17
C ILE A 236 -5.41 13.73 12.16
N LYS A 237 -5.32 14.36 10.98
CA LYS A 237 -5.04 15.79 10.87
C LYS A 237 -6.08 16.63 11.60
N ASP A 238 -7.38 16.43 11.27
CA ASP A 238 -8.51 17.11 11.91
C ASP A 238 -8.44 16.91 13.45
N GLY A 239 -8.10 15.68 13.88
CA GLY A 239 -7.95 15.32 15.28
C GLY A 239 -6.77 16.02 15.98
N VAL A 240 -5.62 16.18 15.30
CA VAL A 240 -4.46 16.92 15.85
C VAL A 240 -4.79 18.40 16.04
N GLU A 241 -5.49 19.02 15.08
CA GLU A 241 -5.90 20.43 15.16
C GLU A 241 -6.89 20.70 16.31
N SER A 242 -7.58 19.67 16.80
CA SER A 242 -8.63 19.78 17.82
C SER A 242 -8.32 18.99 19.11
N MET A 243 -7.12 18.43 19.26
CA MET A 243 -6.82 17.44 20.30
C MET A 243 -6.87 17.96 21.73
N GLU A 244 -6.65 19.26 21.94
CA GLU A 244 -6.68 19.88 23.26
C GLU A 244 -8.10 19.91 23.84
N GLU A 245 -9.12 20.08 22.98
CA GLU A 245 -10.52 20.16 23.38
C GLU A 245 -11.24 18.83 23.18
N PHE A 246 -10.93 18.10 22.06
CA PHE A 246 -11.68 16.94 21.59
C PHE A 246 -10.76 15.77 21.27
N SER A 247 -10.12 15.21 22.29
CA SER A 247 -9.09 14.17 22.16
C SER A 247 -9.55 12.90 21.40
N TRP A 248 -10.84 12.56 21.44
CA TRP A 248 -11.38 11.39 20.73
C TRP A 248 -11.25 11.50 19.22
N LEU A 249 -11.19 12.73 18.66
CA LEU A 249 -11.02 12.97 17.23
C LEU A 249 -9.67 12.51 16.70
N LEU A 250 -8.66 12.47 17.55
CA LEU A 250 -7.33 11.95 17.24
C LEU A 250 -7.21 10.47 17.62
N ILE A 251 -7.70 10.09 18.80
CA ILE A 251 -7.44 8.76 19.38
C ILE A 251 -8.05 7.65 18.51
N TYR A 252 -9.32 7.75 18.12
CA TYR A 252 -9.98 6.67 17.39
C TYR A 252 -9.44 6.46 15.97
N PRO A 253 -9.26 7.50 15.13
CA PRO A 253 -8.62 7.33 13.83
C PRO A 253 -7.17 6.87 13.95
N GLY A 254 -6.41 7.40 14.93
CA GLY A 254 -5.03 7.02 15.20
C GLY A 254 -4.88 5.55 15.57
N ILE A 255 -5.71 5.04 16.48
CA ILE A 255 -5.74 3.61 16.85
C ILE A 255 -6.09 2.75 15.63
N THR A 256 -7.13 3.11 14.87
CA THR A 256 -7.55 2.35 13.69
C THR A 256 -6.44 2.28 12.64
N PHE A 257 -5.80 3.41 12.36
CA PHE A 257 -4.67 3.48 11.43
C PHE A 257 -3.48 2.64 11.91
N THR A 258 -3.12 2.77 13.18
CA THR A 258 -2.01 2.03 13.80
C THR A 258 -2.25 0.52 13.77
N ILE A 259 -3.45 0.06 14.15
CA ILE A 259 -3.82 -1.37 14.09
C ILE A 259 -3.70 -1.88 12.64
N THR A 260 -4.13 -1.09 11.66
CA THR A 260 -4.04 -1.46 10.25
C THR A 260 -2.60 -1.60 9.79
N LEU A 261 -1.73 -0.66 10.15
CA LEU A 261 -0.31 -0.72 9.81
C LEU A 261 0.37 -1.93 10.45
N PHE A 262 0.09 -2.23 11.73
CA PHE A 262 0.62 -3.43 12.38
C PHE A 262 0.11 -4.71 11.71
N ALA A 263 -1.17 -4.78 11.39
CA ALA A 263 -1.76 -5.93 10.72
C ALA A 263 -1.13 -6.18 9.34
N LEU A 264 -0.90 -5.12 8.56
CA LEU A 264 -0.22 -5.19 7.26
C LEU A 264 1.24 -5.66 7.41
N ASN A 265 1.98 -5.13 8.38
CA ASN A 265 3.36 -5.53 8.62
C ASN A 265 3.46 -7.00 9.09
N PHE A 266 2.64 -7.43 10.07
CA PHE A 266 2.65 -8.81 10.54
C PHE A 266 2.27 -9.80 9.44
N PHE A 267 1.29 -9.46 8.61
CA PHE A 267 0.93 -10.28 7.45
C PHE A 267 2.03 -10.31 6.40
N GLY A 268 2.63 -9.16 6.09
CA GLY A 268 3.73 -9.02 5.13
C GLY A 268 4.99 -9.79 5.56
N ASP A 269 5.39 -9.67 6.82
CA ASP A 269 6.53 -10.40 7.38
C ASP A 269 6.28 -11.91 7.38
N GLY A 270 5.08 -12.35 7.77
CA GLY A 270 4.73 -13.75 7.72
C GLY A 270 4.67 -14.31 6.29
N LEU A 271 4.24 -13.52 5.32
CA LEU A 271 4.30 -13.90 3.91
C LEU A 271 5.75 -14.00 3.41
N ARG A 272 6.62 -13.09 3.84
CA ARG A 272 8.05 -13.13 3.56
C ARG A 272 8.67 -14.41 4.10
N ASP A 273 8.44 -14.72 5.37
CA ASP A 273 8.98 -15.94 6.01
C ASP A 273 8.45 -17.22 5.32
N ALA A 274 7.18 -17.22 4.92
CA ALA A 274 6.56 -18.34 4.24
C ALA A 274 7.13 -18.59 2.82
N LEU A 275 7.54 -17.53 2.14
CA LEU A 275 8.09 -17.58 0.78
C LEU A 275 9.62 -17.67 0.73
N ASP A 276 10.32 -17.56 1.88
CA ASP A 276 11.77 -17.73 1.95
C ASP A 276 12.12 -19.23 1.82
N PRO A 277 12.91 -19.63 0.78
CA PRO A 277 13.27 -21.01 0.60
C PRO A 277 14.33 -21.54 1.62
N LYS A 278 14.89 -20.65 2.46
CA LYS A 278 15.93 -21.01 3.43
C LYS A 278 15.41 -21.37 4.82
N THR A 279 14.15 -21.22 5.06
CA THR A 279 13.45 -21.64 6.28
C THR A 279 12.56 -22.84 6.00
#